data_1404510df43759fc8a78afca7fff6c83
#
_entry.id   1404510df43759fc8a78afca7fff6c83
#
_cell.length_a   1.000
_cell.length_b   1.000
_cell.length_c   1.000
_cell.angle_alpha   90.00
_cell.angle_beta   90.00
_cell.angle_gamma   90.00
#
_symmetry.space_group_name_H-M   'P 1'
#
loop_
_entity.id
_entity.type
_entity.pdbx_description
1 polymer ?
#
loop_
_entity_poly.entity_id
_entity_poly.type
_entity_poly.pdbx_seq_one_letter_code
_entity_poly.pdbx_strand_id
1 'polypeptide(L)'
;MKHAALTLAVFLSLAACAPKAPDGPPRPNAAGLVPLPCGLGSLRPFSTGYCIFNRNFVTPQARDVAVQAAAAVAKQYPGLVVHYMDASGPDGHRPFAPHLSHGDGREIDLALFYTGADGHPMFKPPGLTGYRNYEPPRPGDPVMCAGQSGGARDPDPPVSRHWRLDEARTKALVEAVTRDPRVKRVFLEPHLKLRLGLRADGKIHFQGCRAARHDDHLHVDVL
;
A
#
# COMPACT_ATOMS: atom_id res chain seq x y z
N MET A 1 -10.26 -69.49 8.99
CA MET A 1 -9.59 -68.88 7.82
C MET A 1 -10.12 -67.44 7.67
N LYS A 2 -9.29 -66.45 8.00
CA LYS A 2 -9.68 -65.02 7.98
C LYS A 2 -8.98 -64.39 6.75
N HIS A 3 -9.75 -63.93 5.76
CA HIS A 3 -9.24 -63.21 4.61
C HIS A 3 -9.08 -61.73 4.96
N ALA A 4 -7.82 -61.26 4.97
CA ALA A 4 -7.52 -59.85 5.06
C ALA A 4 -7.54 -59.26 3.65
N ALA A 5 -8.45 -58.32 3.41
CA ALA A 5 -8.50 -57.52 2.17
C ALA A 5 -7.53 -56.34 2.29
N LEU A 6 -6.53 -56.33 1.42
CA LEU A 6 -5.54 -55.26 1.31
C LEU A 6 -6.09 -54.18 0.37
N THR A 7 -6.51 -53.06 0.93
CA THR A 7 -6.99 -51.91 0.12
C THR A 7 -5.80 -51.06 -0.30
N LEU A 8 -5.46 -51.10 -1.58
CA LEU A 8 -4.40 -50.28 -2.19
C LEU A 8 -4.96 -48.87 -2.48
N ALA A 9 -4.58 -47.88 -1.68
CA ALA A 9 -4.91 -46.50 -1.95
C ALA A 9 -3.93 -45.89 -2.96
N VAL A 10 -4.42 -45.64 -4.18
CA VAL A 10 -3.67 -44.92 -5.22
C VAL A 10 -3.80 -43.41 -4.96
N PHE A 11 -2.74 -42.79 -4.49
CA PHE A 11 -2.63 -41.35 -4.43
C PHE A 11 -2.27 -40.81 -5.83
N LEU A 12 -3.24 -40.29 -6.55
CA LEU A 12 -3.01 -39.50 -7.76
C LEU A 12 -2.46 -38.13 -7.32
N SER A 13 -1.15 -37.94 -7.48
CA SER A 13 -0.52 -36.61 -7.34
C SER A 13 -0.89 -35.76 -8.55
N LEU A 14 -1.90 -34.92 -8.42
CA LEU A 14 -2.15 -33.81 -9.33
C LEU A 14 -1.04 -32.77 -9.14
N ALA A 15 0.07 -32.94 -9.88
CA ALA A 15 1.03 -31.85 -10.07
C ALA A 15 0.32 -30.74 -10.86
N ALA A 16 -0.25 -29.77 -10.15
CA ALA A 16 -0.77 -28.56 -10.77
C ALA A 16 0.41 -27.85 -11.45
N CYS A 17 0.43 -27.82 -12.78
CA CYS A 17 1.29 -26.95 -13.56
C CYS A 17 0.89 -25.48 -13.25
N ALA A 18 1.39 -24.92 -12.16
CA ALA A 18 1.34 -23.49 -11.96
C ALA A 18 2.18 -22.85 -13.08
N PRO A 19 1.64 -21.90 -13.85
CA PRO A 19 2.42 -21.20 -14.85
C PRO A 19 3.64 -20.57 -14.16
N LYS A 20 4.83 -20.95 -14.64
CA LYS A 20 6.08 -20.38 -14.14
C LYS A 20 6.02 -18.86 -14.36
N ALA A 21 6.17 -18.08 -13.28
CA ALA A 21 6.30 -16.65 -13.41
C ALA A 21 7.47 -16.35 -14.37
N PRO A 22 7.31 -15.39 -15.31
CA PRO A 22 8.39 -15.06 -16.23
C PRO A 22 9.65 -14.71 -15.47
N ASP A 23 10.77 -15.30 -15.86
CA ASP A 23 12.08 -15.05 -15.24
C ASP A 23 12.50 -13.60 -15.56
N GLY A 24 12.63 -12.78 -14.52
CA GLY A 24 13.12 -11.40 -14.61
C GLY A 24 12.08 -10.32 -14.33
N PRO A 25 12.53 -9.05 -14.25
CA PRO A 25 11.63 -7.92 -14.08
C PRO A 25 10.70 -7.78 -15.30
N PRO A 26 9.45 -7.29 -15.10
CA PRO A 26 8.53 -7.10 -16.21
C PRO A 26 9.09 -6.10 -17.21
N ARG A 27 8.89 -6.39 -18.51
CA ARG A 27 9.31 -5.49 -19.57
C ARG A 27 8.35 -4.30 -19.66
N PRO A 28 8.87 -3.07 -19.85
CA PRO A 28 8.04 -1.90 -20.07
C PRO A 28 7.13 -2.06 -21.30
N ASN A 29 5.91 -1.57 -21.18
CA ASN A 29 4.98 -1.45 -22.29
C ASN A 29 5.33 -0.26 -23.20
N ALA A 30 4.49 0.04 -24.21
CA ALA A 30 4.71 1.15 -25.14
C ALA A 30 4.76 2.54 -24.44
N ALA A 31 4.14 2.70 -23.29
CA ALA A 31 4.22 3.93 -22.49
C ALA A 31 5.44 3.94 -21.52
N GLY A 32 6.32 2.93 -21.58
CA GLY A 32 7.46 2.81 -20.68
C GLY A 32 7.10 2.31 -19.27
N LEU A 33 5.88 1.86 -19.05
CA LEU A 33 5.36 1.46 -17.74
C LEU A 33 5.36 -0.06 -17.57
N VAL A 34 5.48 -0.48 -16.32
CA VAL A 34 5.42 -1.88 -15.90
C VAL A 34 4.37 -2.06 -14.80
N PRO A 35 3.72 -3.22 -14.69
CA PRO A 35 2.78 -3.47 -13.61
C PRO A 35 3.51 -3.70 -12.28
N LEU A 36 2.92 -3.23 -11.18
CA LEU A 36 3.24 -3.69 -9.84
C LEU A 36 2.84 -5.17 -9.68
N PRO A 37 3.47 -5.91 -8.75
CA PRO A 37 3.20 -7.33 -8.57
C PRO A 37 1.73 -7.61 -8.20
N CYS A 38 1.10 -8.57 -8.91
CA CYS A 38 -0.27 -9.02 -8.62
C CYS A 38 -0.33 -10.38 -7.88
N GLY A 39 0.83 -10.98 -7.67
CA GLY A 39 0.96 -12.30 -7.02
C GLY A 39 1.37 -12.24 -5.56
N LEU A 40 1.91 -13.35 -5.09
CA LEU A 40 2.46 -13.47 -3.73
C LEU A 40 3.79 -12.69 -3.60
N GLY A 41 4.08 -12.21 -2.39
CA GLY A 41 5.31 -11.47 -2.10
C GLY A 41 5.12 -10.48 -0.95
N SER A 42 6.15 -9.70 -0.65
CA SER A 42 6.09 -8.64 0.37
C SER A 42 5.33 -7.39 -0.08
N LEU A 43 5.16 -7.19 -1.39
CA LEU A 43 4.32 -6.14 -1.99
C LEU A 43 3.17 -6.80 -2.73
N ARG A 44 1.93 -6.42 -2.42
CA ARG A 44 0.72 -6.96 -3.05
C ARG A 44 -0.30 -5.86 -3.30
N PRO A 45 -1.26 -6.06 -4.23
CA PRO A 45 -2.40 -5.17 -4.31
C PRO A 45 -3.25 -5.27 -3.03
N PHE A 46 -3.83 -4.16 -2.62
CA PHE A 46 -4.81 -4.18 -1.52
C PHE A 46 -6.01 -5.08 -1.86
N SER A 47 -6.46 -5.06 -3.09
CA SER A 47 -7.42 -5.99 -3.65
C SER A 47 -7.02 -6.39 -5.07
N THR A 48 -7.46 -7.54 -5.54
CA THR A 48 -7.22 -7.99 -6.92
C THR A 48 -7.79 -7.02 -7.96
N GLY A 49 -8.76 -6.18 -7.57
CA GLY A 49 -9.34 -5.16 -8.42
C GLY A 49 -8.29 -4.19 -8.99
N TYR A 50 -7.25 -3.85 -8.23
CA TYR A 50 -6.18 -2.96 -8.72
C TYR A 50 -5.42 -3.56 -9.91
N CYS A 51 -5.29 -4.88 -9.95
CA CYS A 51 -4.71 -5.60 -11.10
C CYS A 51 -5.72 -5.78 -12.24
N ILE A 52 -6.95 -6.21 -11.94
CA ILE A 52 -7.99 -6.50 -12.94
C ILE A 52 -8.34 -5.23 -13.73
N PHE A 53 -8.40 -4.09 -13.05
CA PHE A 53 -8.73 -2.80 -13.67
C PHE A 53 -7.49 -2.01 -14.12
N ASN A 54 -6.31 -2.65 -14.16
CA ASN A 54 -5.05 -2.04 -14.62
C ASN A 54 -4.71 -0.72 -13.90
N ARG A 55 -4.95 -0.65 -12.58
CA ARG A 55 -4.64 0.52 -11.74
C ARG A 55 -3.29 0.37 -11.02
N ASN A 56 -2.38 -0.35 -11.61
CA ASN A 56 -1.12 -0.78 -10.99
C ASN A 56 0.09 -0.58 -11.89
N PHE A 57 -0.01 0.28 -12.90
CA PHE A 57 1.11 0.56 -13.80
C PHE A 57 1.95 1.72 -13.28
N VAL A 58 3.27 1.52 -13.31
CA VAL A 58 4.26 2.49 -12.82
C VAL A 58 5.51 2.48 -13.70
N THR A 59 6.38 3.48 -13.57
CA THR A 59 7.72 3.40 -14.15
C THR A 59 8.50 2.24 -13.51
N PRO A 60 9.47 1.62 -14.22
CA PRO A 60 10.34 0.60 -13.64
C PRO A 60 11.00 1.08 -12.34
N GLN A 61 11.37 2.34 -12.27
CA GLN A 61 11.99 2.97 -11.12
C GLN A 61 11.03 3.03 -9.92
N ALA A 62 9.79 3.46 -10.12
CA ALA A 62 8.78 3.51 -9.06
C ALA A 62 8.42 2.11 -8.55
N ARG A 63 8.36 1.12 -9.48
CA ARG A 63 8.19 -0.29 -9.10
C ARG A 63 9.31 -0.77 -8.20
N ASP A 64 10.56 -0.50 -8.54
CA ASP A 64 11.72 -0.93 -7.75
C ASP A 64 11.72 -0.29 -6.37
N VAL A 65 11.39 1.00 -6.26
CA VAL A 65 11.21 1.70 -4.97
C VAL A 65 10.19 0.96 -4.10
N ALA A 66 9.00 0.69 -4.63
CA ALA A 66 7.92 0.05 -3.87
C ALA A 66 8.30 -1.39 -3.44
N VAL A 67 8.90 -2.17 -4.35
CA VAL A 67 9.34 -3.55 -4.06
C VAL A 67 10.44 -3.58 -3.02
N GLN A 68 11.43 -2.69 -3.10
CA GLN A 68 12.54 -2.62 -2.14
C GLN A 68 12.06 -2.13 -0.77
N ALA A 69 11.18 -1.14 -0.71
CA ALA A 69 10.58 -0.70 0.53
C ALA A 69 9.79 -1.82 1.22
N ALA A 70 8.97 -2.55 0.46
CA ALA A 70 8.22 -3.69 0.98
C ALA A 70 9.13 -4.83 1.46
N ALA A 71 10.22 -5.12 0.76
CA ALA A 71 11.19 -6.11 1.17
C ALA A 71 11.93 -5.69 2.46
N ALA A 72 12.27 -4.41 2.61
CA ALA A 72 12.88 -3.87 3.82
C ALA A 72 11.95 -4.00 5.03
N VAL A 73 10.68 -3.67 4.87
CA VAL A 73 9.65 -3.84 5.91
C VAL A 73 9.47 -5.31 6.27
N ALA A 74 9.36 -6.20 5.29
CA ALA A 74 9.22 -7.64 5.53
C ALA A 74 10.45 -8.26 6.21
N LYS A 75 11.64 -7.72 5.97
CA LYS A 75 12.88 -8.12 6.67
C LYS A 75 12.83 -7.72 8.14
N GLN A 76 12.33 -6.53 8.46
CA GLN A 76 12.20 -6.03 9.84
C GLN A 76 11.05 -6.71 10.59
N TYR A 77 9.96 -7.02 9.89
CA TYR A 77 8.75 -7.64 10.41
C TYR A 77 8.39 -8.87 9.56
N PRO A 78 8.95 -10.06 9.84
CA PRO A 78 8.71 -11.26 9.06
C PRO A 78 7.21 -11.58 8.91
N GLY A 79 6.79 -11.86 7.67
CA GLY A 79 5.38 -12.13 7.34
C GLY A 79 4.52 -10.90 7.06
N LEU A 80 5.03 -9.68 7.30
CA LEU A 80 4.31 -8.46 6.98
C LEU A 80 4.28 -8.22 5.46
N VAL A 81 3.14 -7.78 4.97
CA VAL A 81 2.90 -7.47 3.56
C VAL A 81 2.53 -6.00 3.41
N VAL A 82 3.24 -5.29 2.57
CA VAL A 82 2.88 -3.94 2.14
C VAL A 82 1.82 -4.05 1.05
N HIS A 83 0.71 -3.33 1.21
CA HIS A 83 -0.35 -3.29 0.21
C HIS A 83 -0.31 -1.98 -0.55
N TYR A 84 -0.19 -2.07 -1.89
CA TYR A 84 -0.40 -0.90 -2.73
C TYR A 84 -1.87 -0.76 -3.12
N MET A 85 -2.27 0.47 -3.38
CA MET A 85 -3.61 0.83 -3.85
C MET A 85 -3.48 1.42 -5.26
N ASP A 86 -3.78 2.68 -5.45
CA ASP A 86 -3.72 3.26 -6.78
C ASP A 86 -2.30 3.56 -7.26
N ALA A 87 -2.12 3.35 -8.55
CA ALA A 87 -1.04 3.84 -9.38
C ALA A 87 -1.65 4.32 -10.70
N SER A 88 -0.89 4.36 -11.79
CA SER A 88 -1.40 4.78 -13.10
C SER A 88 -2.09 3.64 -13.86
N GLY A 89 -2.79 3.99 -14.93
CA GLY A 89 -3.19 3.07 -15.99
C GLY A 89 -2.01 2.69 -16.90
N PRO A 90 -2.19 1.69 -17.79
CA PRO A 90 -1.13 1.17 -18.64
C PRO A 90 -0.66 2.14 -19.73
N ASP A 91 -1.44 3.14 -20.04
CA ASP A 91 -1.16 4.17 -21.04
C ASP A 91 -0.56 5.46 -20.43
N GLY A 92 -0.30 5.47 -19.13
CA GLY A 92 0.18 6.64 -18.41
C GLY A 92 -0.89 7.71 -18.16
N HIS A 93 -2.15 7.41 -18.41
CA HIS A 93 -3.24 8.32 -18.08
C HIS A 93 -3.76 8.07 -16.66
N ARG A 94 -4.36 9.11 -16.08
CA ARG A 94 -5.01 9.00 -14.76
C ARG A 94 -6.10 7.94 -14.80
N PRO A 95 -6.06 6.95 -13.91
CA PRO A 95 -7.00 5.85 -14.02
C PRO A 95 -8.44 6.24 -13.72
N PHE A 96 -8.70 7.18 -12.81
CA PHE A 96 -10.07 7.56 -12.41
C PHE A 96 -10.11 8.87 -11.61
N ALA A 97 -11.24 9.61 -11.70
CA ALA A 97 -11.60 10.60 -10.70
C ALA A 97 -11.85 9.89 -9.34
N PRO A 98 -11.51 10.49 -8.18
CA PRO A 98 -11.14 11.90 -8.00
C PRO A 98 -9.62 12.19 -8.00
N HIS A 99 -8.77 11.21 -8.33
CA HIS A 99 -7.31 11.41 -8.28
C HIS A 99 -6.85 12.49 -9.28
N LEU A 100 -6.20 13.53 -8.77
CA LEU A 100 -5.60 14.60 -9.58
C LEU A 100 -4.17 14.25 -10.02
N SER A 101 -3.60 13.22 -9.43
CA SER A 101 -2.28 12.64 -9.66
C SER A 101 -2.40 11.22 -10.23
N HIS A 102 -1.34 10.43 -10.19
CA HIS A 102 -1.27 9.07 -10.77
C HIS A 102 -1.36 9.02 -12.30
N GLY A 103 -0.86 10.05 -12.98
CA GLY A 103 -1.00 10.18 -14.44
C GLY A 103 0.22 9.77 -15.27
N ASP A 104 1.40 9.57 -14.66
CA ASP A 104 2.65 9.32 -15.39
C ASP A 104 3.43 8.09 -14.90
N GLY A 105 2.86 7.30 -14.01
CA GLY A 105 3.48 6.11 -13.45
C GLY A 105 4.51 6.38 -12.36
N ARG A 106 4.67 7.60 -11.88
CA ARG A 106 5.63 7.95 -10.84
C ARG A 106 5.05 7.95 -9.44
N GLU A 107 3.75 7.79 -9.33
CA GLU A 107 3.01 7.91 -8.09
C GLU A 107 2.38 6.58 -7.68
N ILE A 108 2.47 6.27 -6.40
CA ILE A 108 1.95 5.02 -5.82
C ILE A 108 1.35 5.34 -4.46
N ASP A 109 0.13 4.85 -4.22
CA ASP A 109 -0.47 4.84 -2.90
C ASP A 109 -0.16 3.53 -2.18
N LEU A 110 0.39 3.64 -0.97
CA LEU A 110 0.69 2.51 -0.09
C LEU A 110 -0.15 2.60 1.17
N ALA A 111 -0.88 1.54 1.48
CA ALA A 111 -1.71 1.49 2.67
C ALA A 111 -0.87 1.53 3.95
N LEU A 112 -1.37 2.22 4.98
CA LEU A 112 -0.78 2.19 6.33
C LEU A 112 -1.05 0.84 7.00
N PHE A 113 -0.38 0.59 8.11
CA PHE A 113 -0.58 -0.63 8.91
C PHE A 113 -1.49 -0.36 10.11
N TYR A 114 -2.24 -1.39 10.48
CA TYR A 114 -3.18 -1.34 11.60
C TYR A 114 -3.09 -2.58 12.48
N THR A 115 -3.50 -2.42 13.74
CA THR A 115 -3.74 -3.51 14.69
C THR A 115 -5.24 -3.64 14.92
N GLY A 116 -5.71 -4.87 15.12
CA GLY A 116 -7.07 -5.15 15.54
C GLY A 116 -7.34 -4.76 17.00
N ALA A 117 -8.58 -4.95 17.45
CA ALA A 117 -8.97 -4.71 18.83
C ALA A 117 -8.22 -5.61 19.84
N ASP A 118 -7.76 -6.77 19.38
CA ASP A 118 -6.93 -7.73 20.10
C ASP A 118 -5.45 -7.32 20.21
N GLY A 119 -5.07 -6.19 19.61
CA GLY A 119 -3.69 -5.70 19.56
C GLY A 119 -2.80 -6.41 18.56
N HIS A 120 -3.30 -7.41 17.83
CA HIS A 120 -2.51 -8.11 16.81
C HIS A 120 -2.49 -7.33 15.49
N PRO A 121 -1.39 -7.42 14.74
CA PRO A 121 -1.30 -6.82 13.42
C PRO A 121 -2.37 -7.36 12.49
N MET A 122 -3.06 -6.47 11.80
CA MET A 122 -3.96 -6.86 10.73
C MET A 122 -3.14 -7.22 9.48
N PHE A 123 -3.57 -8.27 8.77
CA PHE A 123 -2.93 -8.64 7.51
C PHE A 123 -3.02 -7.52 6.47
N LYS A 124 -4.14 -6.81 6.42
CA LYS A 124 -4.36 -5.61 5.63
C LYS A 124 -5.32 -4.66 6.35
N PRO A 125 -5.32 -3.36 6.00
CA PRO A 125 -6.30 -2.41 6.52
C PRO A 125 -7.74 -2.86 6.29
N PRO A 126 -8.70 -2.42 7.10
CA PRO A 126 -10.11 -2.67 6.88
C PRO A 126 -10.61 -2.06 5.58
N GLY A 127 -11.75 -2.53 5.09
CA GLY A 127 -12.43 -1.98 3.91
C GLY A 127 -12.13 -2.69 2.60
N LEU A 128 -12.74 -2.21 1.53
CA LEU A 128 -12.66 -2.81 0.19
C LEU A 128 -11.53 -2.26 -0.66
N THR A 129 -11.18 -1.00 -0.47
CA THR A 129 -10.20 -0.28 -1.30
C THR A 129 -8.90 0.08 -0.58
N GLY A 130 -8.88 0.05 0.76
CA GLY A 130 -7.76 0.52 1.58
C GLY A 130 -7.88 1.97 2.00
N TYR A 131 -8.68 2.76 1.30
CA TYR A 131 -8.97 4.14 1.63
C TYR A 131 -10.00 4.28 2.75
N ARG A 132 -10.07 5.50 3.33
CA ARG A 132 -11.01 5.91 4.39
C ARG A 132 -10.77 5.28 5.75
N ASN A 133 -9.56 4.76 5.97
CA ASN A 133 -9.12 4.30 7.28
C ASN A 133 -8.44 5.42 8.07
N TYR A 134 -8.96 6.63 7.96
CA TYR A 134 -8.35 7.85 8.48
C TYR A 134 -7.98 7.74 9.94
N GLU A 135 -6.81 8.26 10.28
CA GLU A 135 -6.30 8.38 11.63
C GLU A 135 -6.33 9.86 12.05
N PRO A 136 -7.39 10.33 12.70
CA PRO A 136 -7.55 11.74 13.03
C PRO A 136 -6.49 12.25 14.00
N PRO A 137 -6.28 13.57 14.08
CA PRO A 137 -5.45 14.19 15.10
C PRO A 137 -5.96 13.82 16.50
N ARG A 138 -5.03 13.56 17.43
CA ARG A 138 -5.31 13.38 18.86
C ARG A 138 -5.24 14.73 19.59
N PRO A 139 -5.74 14.85 20.82
CA PRO A 139 -5.54 16.06 21.62
C PRO A 139 -4.05 16.44 21.70
N GLY A 140 -3.71 17.66 21.29
CA GLY A 140 -2.34 18.16 21.22
C GLY A 140 -1.63 17.97 19.88
N ASP A 141 -2.18 17.19 18.96
CA ASP A 141 -1.67 17.12 17.59
C ASP A 141 -2.02 18.39 16.78
N PRO A 142 -1.23 18.74 15.75
CA PRO A 142 -1.61 19.82 14.84
C PRO A 142 -2.87 19.44 14.05
N VAL A 143 -3.87 20.29 14.11
CA VAL A 143 -5.09 20.16 13.31
C VAL A 143 -4.94 21.06 12.09
N MET A 144 -4.69 20.44 10.94
CA MET A 144 -4.67 21.15 9.67
C MET A 144 -6.09 21.26 9.12
N CYS A 145 -6.36 22.37 8.42
CA CYS A 145 -7.63 22.58 7.72
C CYS A 145 -8.87 22.67 8.64
N ALA A 146 -8.69 23.05 9.90
CA ALA A 146 -9.80 23.30 10.82
C ALA A 146 -10.77 24.33 10.23
N GLY A 147 -12.07 24.06 10.28
CA GLY A 147 -13.12 24.95 9.76
C GLY A 147 -13.30 24.95 8.24
N GLN A 148 -12.57 24.15 7.49
CA GLN A 148 -12.83 23.96 6.06
C GLN A 148 -13.84 22.83 5.86
N SER A 149 -15.09 23.22 5.72
CA SER A 149 -16.16 22.33 5.24
C SER A 149 -16.23 22.42 3.72
N GLY A 150 -16.15 21.31 3.05
CA GLY A 150 -16.24 21.20 1.59
C GLY A 150 -14.88 21.07 0.91
N GLY A 151 -14.78 20.11 0.05
CA GLY A 151 -13.58 19.73 -0.69
C GLY A 151 -13.40 18.19 -0.66
N ALA A 152 -12.26 17.73 -1.12
CA ALA A 152 -11.95 16.31 -1.17
C ALA A 152 -11.67 15.66 0.21
N ARG A 153 -11.91 16.36 1.32
CA ARG A 153 -11.69 15.82 2.67
C ARG A 153 -12.96 15.14 3.18
N ASP A 154 -12.89 13.85 3.28
CA ASP A 154 -13.93 13.05 3.93
C ASP A 154 -14.00 13.36 5.44
N PRO A 155 -15.17 13.16 6.07
CA PRO A 155 -15.32 13.33 7.51
C PRO A 155 -14.42 12.35 8.28
N ASP A 156 -14.09 12.71 9.53
CA ASP A 156 -13.36 11.82 10.42
C ASP A 156 -14.11 10.49 10.63
N PRO A 157 -13.38 9.38 10.79
CA PRO A 157 -14.00 8.10 11.05
C PRO A 157 -14.73 8.13 12.41
N PRO A 158 -15.72 7.25 12.61
CA PRO A 158 -16.40 7.14 13.89
C PRO A 158 -15.43 6.84 15.03
N VAL A 159 -15.69 7.41 16.20
CA VAL A 159 -14.83 7.27 17.41
C VAL A 159 -14.69 5.81 17.85
N SER A 160 -15.71 4.99 17.65
CA SER A 160 -15.68 3.55 17.96
C SER A 160 -15.26 2.73 16.75
N ARG A 161 -13.99 2.51 16.56
CA ARG A 161 -13.45 1.59 15.56
C ARG A 161 -12.72 0.43 16.24
N HIS A 162 -12.81 -0.75 15.66
CA HIS A 162 -12.18 -1.97 16.17
C HIS A 162 -10.72 -2.16 15.72
N TRP A 163 -10.07 -1.10 15.28
CA TRP A 163 -8.69 -1.10 14.80
C TRP A 163 -7.99 0.22 15.11
N ARG A 164 -6.67 0.19 15.16
CA ARG A 164 -5.82 1.36 15.45
C ARG A 164 -4.63 1.37 14.50
N LEU A 165 -4.11 2.57 14.22
CA LEU A 165 -2.86 2.70 13.47
C LEU A 165 -1.74 1.95 14.18
N ASP A 166 -1.01 1.10 13.44
CA ASP A 166 0.24 0.50 13.89
C ASP A 166 1.38 1.47 13.61
N GLU A 167 1.69 2.29 14.58
CA GLU A 167 2.68 3.36 14.44
C GLU A 167 4.07 2.82 14.13
N ALA A 168 4.47 1.71 14.74
CA ALA A 168 5.81 1.14 14.55
C ALA A 168 6.01 0.61 13.13
N ARG A 169 5.07 -0.17 12.61
CA ARG A 169 5.14 -0.72 11.24
C ARG A 169 4.92 0.34 10.18
N THR A 170 4.01 1.29 10.43
CA THR A 170 3.80 2.45 9.55
C THR A 170 5.06 3.30 9.46
N LYS A 171 5.71 3.61 10.60
CA LYS A 171 6.99 4.32 10.63
C LYS A 171 8.05 3.59 9.78
N ALA A 172 8.19 2.29 9.96
CA ALA A 172 9.17 1.50 9.20
C ALA A 172 8.92 1.57 7.69
N LEU A 173 7.66 1.57 7.24
CA LEU A 173 7.32 1.75 5.84
C LEU A 173 7.70 3.14 5.33
N VAL A 174 7.33 4.20 6.06
CA VAL A 174 7.66 5.58 5.67
C VAL A 174 9.18 5.74 5.56
N GLU A 175 9.92 5.27 6.55
CA GLU A 175 11.40 5.34 6.54
C GLU A 175 12.01 4.50 5.40
N ALA A 176 11.47 3.31 5.11
CA ALA A 176 11.96 2.49 4.00
C ALA A 176 11.77 3.20 2.65
N VAL A 177 10.65 3.90 2.48
CA VAL A 177 10.35 4.68 1.27
C VAL A 177 11.25 5.93 1.20
N THR A 178 11.31 6.74 2.26
CA THR A 178 12.00 8.04 2.21
C THR A 178 13.52 7.92 2.15
N ARG A 179 14.12 6.80 2.60
CA ARG A 179 15.56 6.52 2.45
C ARG A 179 15.99 6.32 1.00
N ASP A 180 15.08 5.94 0.11
CA ASP A 180 15.44 5.75 -1.30
C ASP A 180 15.67 7.12 -1.96
N PRO A 181 16.85 7.36 -2.55
CA PRO A 181 17.16 8.66 -3.16
C PRO A 181 16.27 8.99 -4.36
N ARG A 182 15.66 7.99 -4.99
CA ARG A 182 14.73 8.15 -6.11
C ARG A 182 13.35 8.66 -5.69
N VAL A 183 13.01 8.57 -4.40
CA VAL A 183 11.78 9.16 -3.87
C VAL A 183 11.96 10.66 -3.78
N LYS A 184 11.12 11.39 -4.49
CA LYS A 184 11.09 12.84 -4.52
C LYS A 184 10.40 13.39 -3.28
N ARG A 185 9.23 12.86 -2.94
CA ARG A 185 8.44 13.24 -1.78
C ARG A 185 7.42 12.17 -1.42
N VAL A 186 6.90 12.28 -0.21
CA VAL A 186 5.80 11.47 0.31
C VAL A 186 4.78 12.42 0.91
N PHE A 187 3.48 12.22 0.61
CA PHE A 187 2.44 12.95 1.31
C PHE A 187 1.93 12.13 2.50
N LEU A 188 1.87 12.79 3.64
CA LEU A 188 1.37 12.27 4.91
C LEU A 188 0.84 13.44 5.73
N GLU A 189 -0.24 13.24 6.47
CA GLU A 189 -0.79 14.29 7.32
C GLU A 189 0.21 14.71 8.42
N PRO A 190 0.31 16.02 8.73
CA PRO A 190 1.31 16.55 9.66
C PRO A 190 1.27 15.94 11.06
N HIS A 191 0.07 15.63 11.58
CA HIS A 191 -0.07 14.99 12.89
C HIS A 191 0.55 13.58 12.89
N LEU A 192 0.44 12.82 11.79
CA LEU A 192 1.09 11.52 11.66
C LEU A 192 2.60 11.66 11.53
N LYS A 193 3.09 12.61 10.72
CA LYS A 193 4.53 12.90 10.63
C LYS A 193 5.15 13.14 12.01
N LEU A 194 4.47 13.90 12.87
CA LEU A 194 4.92 14.17 14.23
C LEU A 194 4.81 12.95 15.14
N ARG A 195 3.67 12.28 15.12
CA ARG A 195 3.37 11.10 15.95
C ARG A 195 4.35 9.95 15.68
N LEU A 196 4.73 9.75 14.42
CA LEU A 196 5.71 8.76 14.01
C LEU A 196 7.16 9.18 14.29
N GLY A 197 7.40 10.38 14.83
CA GLY A 197 8.74 10.88 15.13
C GLY A 197 9.57 11.22 13.88
N LEU A 198 8.92 11.55 12.77
CA LEU A 198 9.53 11.81 11.46
C LEU A 198 9.64 13.31 11.13
N ARG A 199 9.61 14.17 12.14
CA ARG A 199 9.64 15.65 11.97
C ARG A 199 10.77 16.13 11.08
N ALA A 200 11.96 15.55 11.24
CA ALA A 200 13.17 15.97 10.51
C ALA A 200 13.25 15.45 9.07
N ASP A 201 12.36 14.54 8.65
CA ASP A 201 12.37 14.01 7.29
C ASP A 201 11.85 15.05 6.30
N GLY A 202 12.78 15.57 5.47
CA GLY A 202 12.49 16.61 4.49
C GLY A 202 11.68 16.14 3.28
N LYS A 203 11.54 14.83 3.07
CA LYS A 203 10.74 14.28 1.96
C LYS A 203 9.25 14.14 2.30
N ILE A 204 8.88 14.23 3.59
CA ILE A 204 7.48 14.12 4.01
C ILE A 204 6.82 15.50 4.01
N HIS A 205 5.81 15.64 3.15
CA HIS A 205 5.09 16.88 2.91
C HIS A 205 3.60 16.75 3.26
N PHE A 206 2.98 17.89 3.54
CA PHE A 206 1.54 18.05 3.59
C PHE A 206 1.03 18.51 2.23
N GLN A 207 0.04 17.83 1.67
CA GLN A 207 -0.48 18.14 0.33
C GLN A 207 -1.43 19.34 0.30
N GLY A 208 -1.81 19.86 1.45
CA GLY A 208 -2.72 21.02 1.56
C GLY A 208 -4.18 20.64 1.74
N CYS A 209 -5.00 21.63 2.07
CA CYS A 209 -6.39 21.40 2.48
C CYS A 209 -7.36 21.14 1.34
N ARG A 210 -6.95 21.32 0.10
CA ARG A 210 -7.77 21.05 -1.10
C ARG A 210 -7.59 19.64 -1.66
N ALA A 211 -6.56 18.94 -1.20
CA ALA A 211 -6.30 17.56 -1.58
C ALA A 211 -7.07 16.57 -0.69
N ALA A 212 -7.12 15.32 -1.11
CA ALA A 212 -7.56 14.21 -0.27
C ALA A 212 -6.69 14.11 1.00
N ARG A 213 -7.22 13.47 2.03
CA ARG A 213 -6.47 13.18 3.26
C ARG A 213 -5.41 12.11 2.99
N HIS A 214 -4.26 12.24 3.68
CA HIS A 214 -3.17 11.28 3.67
C HIS A 214 -2.88 10.79 5.09
N ASP A 215 -3.92 10.37 5.81
CA ASP A 215 -3.85 9.74 7.13
C ASP A 215 -4.42 8.30 7.14
N ASP A 216 -4.63 7.73 5.97
CA ASP A 216 -4.97 6.32 5.74
C ASP A 216 -4.01 5.64 4.77
N HIS A 217 -3.20 6.40 4.04
CA HIS A 217 -2.21 5.90 3.09
C HIS A 217 -1.02 6.86 2.95
N LEU A 218 0.08 6.34 2.41
CA LEU A 218 1.19 7.13 1.90
C LEU A 218 0.99 7.35 0.41
N HIS A 219 1.00 8.60 -0.03
CA HIS A 219 1.17 8.90 -1.45
C HIS A 219 2.65 9.14 -1.72
N VAL A 220 3.25 8.30 -2.54
CA VAL A 220 4.68 8.32 -2.88
C VAL A 220 4.88 8.87 -4.27
N ASP A 221 5.72 9.89 -4.42
CA ASP A 221 6.11 10.52 -5.69
C ASP A 221 7.60 10.23 -5.96
N VAL A 222 7.90 9.56 -7.07
CA VAL A 222 9.23 9.11 -7.49
C VAL A 222 9.74 10.03 -8.60
N LEU A 223 11.07 10.23 -8.67
CA LEU A 223 11.74 11.10 -9.66
C LEU A 223 11.54 10.63 -11.11
#